data_f4cbc45f70ccbbdbbf762006506489ef
#
_entry.id   f4cbc45f70ccbbdbbf762006506489ef
#
_cell.length_a   1.000
_cell.length_b   1.000
_cell.length_c   1.000
_cell.angle_alpha   90.00
_cell.angle_beta   90.00
_cell.angle_gamma   90.00
#
_symmetry.space_group_name_H-M   'P 1'
#
loop_
_entity.id
_entity.type
_entity.pdbx_description
1 polymer ?
#
loop_
_entity_poly.entity_id
_entity_poly.type
_entity_poly.pdbx_seq_one_letter_code
_entity_poly.pdbx_strand_id
1 'polypeptide(L)'
;PLLIEITLNLAIYNDKRSFIERDAEDVLPKVIAAQKVLKEIRKDVEIDAYIEHVNYNFLEQHGMHVDIILDATDNFDTRQLINDFAYKHQIPWIYGGVVQSTYVQATFIPGETPCFNCLMPQLPSINLTCDTVGVIQPAVTMTTSLQLVDALKLLTGNKVNKHFTYGDIWTGDHYTFGFSRMQNEDCKTCGNAPTYPHLNQHQQDYATLCGRDTVQYKNADISQEILLSFLERNHIQYRTNLYMTMFRFREHRIVAFSGGRFLIHGTTEPKKAIQLMHQLFG
;
A
#
# COMPACT_ATOMS: atom_id res chain seq x y z
N PRO A 1 -17.60 -4.28 7.72
CA PRO A 1 -16.49 -3.34 7.82
C PRO A 1 -15.75 -3.21 6.49
N LEU A 2 -15.34 -2.01 6.15
CA LEU A 2 -14.58 -1.70 4.94
C LEU A 2 -13.11 -1.58 5.32
N LEU A 3 -12.24 -2.44 4.76
CA LEU A 3 -10.80 -2.28 4.87
C LEU A 3 -10.34 -1.40 3.71
N ILE A 4 -9.91 -0.18 4.01
CA ILE A 4 -9.23 0.69 3.05
C ILE A 4 -7.74 0.63 3.38
N GLU A 5 -6.98 -0.02 2.51
CA GLU A 5 -5.54 0.04 2.59
C GLU A 5 -5.04 1.36 2.00
N ILE A 6 -4.54 2.23 2.86
CA ILE A 6 -3.77 3.39 2.45
C ILE A 6 -2.31 3.00 2.61
N THR A 7 -1.63 2.71 1.50
CA THR A 7 -0.19 2.40 1.53
C THR A 7 0.55 3.52 2.22
N LEU A 8 1.32 3.14 3.23
CA LEU A 8 2.04 4.02 4.13
C LEU A 8 3.18 4.75 3.44
N ASN A 9 2.82 5.76 2.69
CA ASN A 9 3.76 6.75 2.26
C ASN A 9 3.70 7.93 3.21
N LEU A 10 4.84 8.24 3.80
CA LEU A 10 4.99 9.41 4.65
C LEU A 10 4.42 10.64 3.96
N ALA A 11 3.50 11.33 4.64
CA ALA A 11 2.92 12.59 4.19
C ALA A 11 3.97 13.62 3.73
N ILE A 12 5.18 13.56 4.28
CA ILE A 12 6.30 14.47 4.03
C ILE A 12 6.80 14.48 2.57
N TYR A 13 6.58 13.42 1.79
CA TYR A 13 7.11 13.34 0.42
C TYR A 13 6.08 13.48 -0.69
N ASN A 14 4.83 13.34 -0.34
CA ASN A 14 3.71 13.57 -1.25
C ASN A 14 2.81 14.68 -0.72
N ASP A 15 3.42 15.69 -0.12
CA ASP A 15 2.78 16.82 0.55
C ASP A 15 1.70 17.51 -0.28
N LYS A 16 1.83 17.47 -1.60
CA LYS A 16 0.87 18.13 -2.51
C LYS A 16 -0.32 17.27 -2.94
N ARG A 17 -0.43 15.99 -2.50
CA ARG A 17 -1.41 15.07 -3.11
C ARG A 17 -2.62 14.73 -2.27
N SER A 18 -2.58 14.86 -0.95
CA SER A 18 -3.63 14.22 -0.14
C SER A 18 -4.12 15.01 1.06
N PHE A 19 -3.28 15.85 1.67
CA PHE A 19 -3.58 16.50 2.92
C PHE A 19 -2.97 17.91 2.93
N ILE A 20 -3.38 18.70 3.90
CA ILE A 20 -2.90 20.07 4.05
C ILE A 20 -1.42 20.09 4.45
N GLU A 21 -0.74 21.16 4.08
CA GLU A 21 0.68 21.39 4.34
C GLU A 21 1.07 21.18 5.82
N ARG A 22 0.18 21.59 6.73
CA ARG A 22 0.33 21.39 8.18
C ARG A 22 0.57 19.92 8.58
N ASP A 23 -0.09 18.96 7.93
CA ASP A 23 0.08 17.54 8.27
C ASP A 23 1.48 17.02 7.92
N ALA A 24 2.11 17.61 6.88
CA ALA A 24 3.49 17.34 6.52
C ALA A 24 4.47 18.03 7.49
N GLU A 25 4.15 19.22 7.99
CA GLU A 25 4.94 19.94 9.00
C GLU A 25 4.89 19.19 10.34
N ASP A 26 3.73 18.67 10.73
CA ASP A 26 3.53 17.88 11.95
C ASP A 26 4.11 16.45 11.85
N VAL A 27 4.65 16.07 10.68
CA VAL A 27 5.23 14.74 10.45
C VAL A 27 4.21 13.61 10.71
N LEU A 28 2.95 13.81 10.33
CA LEU A 28 1.91 12.82 10.55
C LEU A 28 1.96 11.69 9.51
N PRO A 29 1.81 10.43 9.92
CA PRO A 29 1.52 9.34 8.97
C PRO A 29 0.23 9.63 8.21
N LYS A 30 0.21 9.33 6.89
CA LYS A 30 -0.96 9.59 6.04
C LYS A 30 -2.26 8.98 6.58
N VAL A 31 -2.17 7.78 7.13
CA VAL A 31 -3.33 7.08 7.69
C VAL A 31 -3.90 7.82 8.90
N ILE A 32 -3.07 8.44 9.72
CA ILE A 32 -3.51 9.23 10.88
C ILE A 32 -4.10 10.56 10.43
N ALA A 33 -3.48 11.23 9.45
CA ALA A 33 -4.03 12.45 8.85
C ALA A 33 -5.40 12.16 8.21
N ALA A 34 -5.53 11.07 7.45
CA ALA A 34 -6.80 10.63 6.85
C ALA A 34 -7.86 10.34 7.92
N GLN A 35 -7.52 9.60 8.97
CA GLN A 35 -8.44 9.31 10.07
C GLN A 35 -8.98 10.59 10.72
N LYS A 36 -8.14 11.59 10.96
CA LYS A 36 -8.56 12.88 11.52
C LYS A 36 -9.56 13.58 10.62
N VAL A 37 -9.25 13.74 9.33
CA VAL A 37 -10.13 14.41 8.36
C VAL A 37 -11.47 13.67 8.22
N LEU A 38 -11.45 12.35 8.12
CA LEU A 38 -12.67 11.56 7.97
C LEU A 38 -13.55 11.62 9.23
N LYS A 39 -12.97 11.66 10.43
CA LYS A 39 -13.70 11.84 11.68
C LYS A 39 -14.32 13.23 11.83
N GLU A 40 -13.72 14.25 11.23
CA GLU A 40 -14.34 15.59 11.16
C GLU A 40 -15.58 15.59 10.25
N ILE A 41 -15.53 14.84 9.13
CA ILE A 41 -16.64 14.73 8.17
C ILE A 41 -17.77 13.86 8.74
N ARG A 42 -17.45 12.70 9.30
CA ARG A 42 -18.41 11.71 9.81
C ARG A 42 -17.96 11.18 11.18
N LYS A 43 -18.53 11.76 12.23
CA LYS A 43 -18.20 11.40 13.63
C LYS A 43 -18.74 10.03 14.07
N ASP A 44 -19.79 9.56 13.39
CA ASP A 44 -20.49 8.31 13.65
C ASP A 44 -19.84 7.07 13.00
N VAL A 45 -18.83 7.28 12.15
CA VAL A 45 -18.10 6.18 11.51
C VAL A 45 -16.90 5.79 12.36
N GLU A 46 -16.79 4.49 12.66
CA GLU A 46 -15.60 3.92 13.27
C GLU A 46 -14.50 3.76 12.23
N ILE A 47 -13.32 4.27 12.53
CA ILE A 47 -12.17 4.27 11.61
C ILE A 47 -10.95 3.82 12.38
N ASP A 48 -10.43 2.64 12.06
CA ASP A 48 -9.19 2.12 12.58
C ASP A 48 -8.03 2.48 11.64
N ALA A 49 -6.99 3.07 12.20
CA ALA A 49 -5.83 3.52 11.46
C ALA A 49 -4.58 2.74 11.91
N TYR A 50 -3.98 1.97 10.99
CA TYR A 50 -2.81 1.15 11.27
C TYR A 50 -1.57 1.71 10.55
N ILE A 51 -0.48 1.90 11.30
CA ILE A 51 0.82 2.32 10.78
C ILE A 51 1.69 1.07 10.60
N GLU A 52 1.26 0.17 9.72
CA GLU A 52 1.86 -1.14 9.55
C GLU A 52 2.23 -1.42 8.08
N HIS A 53 3.09 -2.39 7.86
CA HIS A 53 3.32 -2.96 6.55
C HIS A 53 2.31 -4.07 6.32
N VAL A 54 1.58 -4.01 5.20
CA VAL A 54 0.64 -5.06 4.84
C VAL A 54 1.40 -6.32 4.46
N ASN A 55 1.28 -7.31 5.33
CA ASN A 55 1.78 -8.66 5.14
C ASN A 55 0.68 -9.67 5.48
N TYR A 56 0.96 -10.97 5.35
CA TYR A 56 -0.05 -12.00 5.62
C TYR A 56 -0.61 -11.94 7.04
N ASN A 57 0.23 -11.75 8.04
CA ASN A 57 -0.23 -11.67 9.44
C ASN A 57 -1.13 -10.46 9.68
N PHE A 58 -0.81 -9.31 9.09
CA PHE A 58 -1.66 -8.13 9.14
C PHE A 58 -3.04 -8.40 8.53
N LEU A 59 -3.07 -9.03 7.34
CA LEU A 59 -4.33 -9.37 6.67
C LEU A 59 -5.12 -10.42 7.47
N GLU A 60 -4.48 -11.44 8.05
CA GLU A 60 -5.17 -12.40 8.93
C GLU A 60 -5.78 -11.73 10.15
N GLN A 61 -5.06 -10.80 10.78
CA GLN A 61 -5.52 -10.14 11.99
C GLN A 61 -6.66 -9.14 11.72
N HIS A 62 -6.61 -8.40 10.61
CA HIS A 62 -7.51 -7.27 10.36
C HIS A 62 -8.42 -7.47 9.13
N GLY A 63 -8.05 -8.31 8.17
CA GLY A 63 -8.76 -8.49 6.91
C GLY A 63 -9.82 -9.60 6.90
N MET A 64 -9.83 -10.49 7.88
CA MET A 64 -10.72 -11.68 7.88
C MET A 64 -12.21 -11.39 7.93
N HIS A 65 -12.60 -10.24 8.44
CA HIS A 65 -14.01 -9.90 8.70
C HIS A 65 -14.47 -8.65 7.95
N VAL A 66 -13.77 -8.32 6.87
CA VAL A 66 -14.16 -7.18 6.04
C VAL A 66 -15.10 -7.64 4.92
N ASP A 67 -16.01 -6.77 4.51
CA ASP A 67 -16.92 -7.04 3.40
C ASP A 67 -16.27 -6.87 2.03
N ILE A 68 -15.23 -6.04 1.97
CA ILE A 68 -14.53 -5.67 0.73
C ILE A 68 -13.15 -5.09 1.04
N ILE A 69 -12.19 -5.33 0.14
CA ILE A 69 -10.86 -4.71 0.17
C ILE A 69 -10.75 -3.71 -0.98
N LEU A 70 -10.34 -2.47 -0.68
CA LEU A 70 -10.01 -1.46 -1.68
C LEU A 70 -8.49 -1.32 -1.78
N ASP A 71 -7.93 -1.62 -2.96
CA ASP A 71 -6.50 -1.48 -3.21
C ASP A 71 -6.14 -0.06 -3.63
N ALA A 72 -5.31 0.58 -2.83
CA ALA A 72 -4.66 1.86 -3.14
C ALA A 72 -3.13 1.76 -3.09
N THR A 73 -2.59 0.55 -3.26
CA THR A 73 -1.16 0.28 -3.21
C THR A 73 -0.46 0.67 -4.51
N ASP A 74 0.85 0.81 -4.46
CA ASP A 74 1.69 1.19 -5.60
C ASP A 74 2.68 0.10 -6.03
N ASN A 75 2.54 -1.12 -5.48
CA ASN A 75 3.44 -2.22 -5.77
C ASN A 75 2.69 -3.53 -6.05
N PHE A 76 3.30 -4.37 -6.88
CA PHE A 76 2.69 -5.62 -7.30
C PHE A 76 2.75 -6.72 -6.24
N ASP A 77 3.77 -6.73 -5.39
CA ASP A 77 3.92 -7.75 -4.34
C ASP A 77 2.74 -7.69 -3.35
N THR A 78 2.38 -6.49 -2.91
CA THR A 78 1.21 -6.29 -2.05
C THR A 78 -0.09 -6.66 -2.76
N ARG A 79 -0.22 -6.35 -4.05
CA ARG A 79 -1.39 -6.73 -4.85
C ARG A 79 -1.53 -8.24 -5.02
N GLN A 80 -0.42 -8.95 -5.23
CA GLN A 80 -0.43 -10.42 -5.27
C GLN A 80 -0.78 -11.02 -3.92
N LEU A 81 -0.29 -10.44 -2.83
CA LEU A 81 -0.66 -10.83 -1.47
C LEU A 81 -2.16 -10.63 -1.21
N ILE A 82 -2.70 -9.44 -1.53
CA ILE A 82 -4.13 -9.14 -1.41
C ILE A 82 -4.96 -10.11 -2.26
N ASN A 83 -4.54 -10.36 -3.49
CA ASN A 83 -5.22 -11.28 -4.40
C ASN A 83 -5.33 -12.70 -3.83
N ASP A 84 -4.22 -13.26 -3.35
CA ASP A 84 -4.22 -14.59 -2.76
C ASP A 84 -5.04 -14.65 -1.47
N PHE A 85 -4.93 -13.63 -0.62
CA PHE A 85 -5.71 -13.52 0.61
C PHE A 85 -7.21 -13.42 0.32
N ALA A 86 -7.60 -12.53 -0.57
CA ALA A 86 -8.99 -12.27 -0.94
C ALA A 86 -9.66 -13.54 -1.52
N TYR A 87 -8.97 -14.25 -2.42
CA TYR A 87 -9.51 -15.50 -2.99
C TYR A 87 -9.55 -16.64 -1.99
N LYS A 88 -8.57 -16.77 -1.12
CA LYS A 88 -8.57 -17.78 -0.04
C LYS A 88 -9.75 -17.59 0.92
N HIS A 89 -10.05 -16.35 1.27
CA HIS A 89 -11.08 -16.00 2.26
C HIS A 89 -12.40 -15.56 1.64
N GLN A 90 -12.55 -15.68 0.31
CA GLN A 90 -13.79 -15.35 -0.41
C GLN A 90 -14.25 -13.90 -0.21
N ILE A 91 -13.30 -12.96 -0.16
CA ILE A 91 -13.54 -11.53 0.04
C ILE A 91 -13.38 -10.81 -1.30
N PRO A 92 -14.38 -10.06 -1.78
CA PRO A 92 -14.23 -9.22 -2.97
C PRO A 92 -13.15 -8.15 -2.74
N TRP A 93 -12.37 -7.86 -3.79
CA TRP A 93 -11.44 -6.76 -3.73
C TRP A 93 -11.43 -5.94 -5.03
N ILE A 94 -11.17 -4.64 -4.89
CA ILE A 94 -11.21 -3.71 -6.00
C ILE A 94 -9.82 -3.13 -6.21
N TYR A 95 -9.23 -3.49 -7.34
CA TYR A 95 -7.94 -3.01 -7.80
C TYR A 95 -8.05 -1.59 -8.35
N GLY A 96 -7.09 -0.75 -8.03
CA GLY A 96 -6.86 0.56 -8.63
C GLY A 96 -5.39 0.81 -8.89
N GLY A 97 -5.08 1.38 -10.03
CA GLY A 97 -3.71 1.76 -10.38
C GLY A 97 -3.67 3.04 -11.18
N VAL A 98 -2.66 3.86 -10.91
CA VAL A 98 -2.46 5.15 -11.61
C VAL A 98 -0.99 5.33 -11.89
N VAL A 99 -0.65 5.74 -13.11
CA VAL A 99 0.72 6.15 -13.49
C VAL A 99 0.60 7.31 -14.47
N GLN A 100 1.26 8.43 -14.19
CA GLN A 100 1.15 9.67 -14.99
C GLN A 100 -0.31 10.14 -15.11
N SER A 101 -0.87 10.11 -16.32
CA SER A 101 -2.27 10.43 -16.63
C SER A 101 -3.15 9.20 -16.82
N THR A 102 -2.55 8.00 -16.83
CA THR A 102 -3.26 6.75 -17.04
C THR A 102 -3.85 6.21 -15.75
N TYR A 103 -5.00 5.56 -15.87
CA TYR A 103 -5.71 4.92 -14.77
C TYR A 103 -6.21 3.54 -15.15
N VAL A 104 -6.25 2.66 -14.17
CA VAL A 104 -6.80 1.32 -14.30
C VAL A 104 -7.68 0.96 -13.11
N GLN A 105 -8.71 0.15 -13.34
CA GLN A 105 -9.57 -0.38 -12.30
C GLN A 105 -10.11 -1.76 -12.70
N ALA A 106 -10.23 -2.67 -11.75
CA ALA A 106 -10.95 -3.92 -11.90
C ALA A 106 -11.51 -4.38 -10.55
N THR A 107 -12.65 -5.06 -10.59
CA THR A 107 -13.24 -5.68 -9.41
C THR A 107 -13.12 -7.19 -9.50
N PHE A 108 -12.47 -7.78 -8.51
CA PHE A 108 -12.26 -9.21 -8.38
C PHE A 108 -13.21 -9.79 -7.35
N ILE A 109 -14.01 -10.75 -7.79
CA ILE A 109 -15.02 -11.44 -6.96
C ILE A 109 -14.68 -12.93 -6.97
N PRO A 110 -14.18 -13.49 -5.86
CA PRO A 110 -13.87 -14.91 -5.77
C PRO A 110 -15.06 -15.79 -6.17
N GLY A 111 -14.81 -16.80 -6.98
CA GLY A 111 -15.86 -17.68 -7.53
C GLY A 111 -16.63 -17.10 -8.73
N GLU A 112 -16.52 -15.80 -9.03
CA GLU A 112 -17.26 -15.15 -10.11
C GLU A 112 -16.35 -14.56 -11.20
N THR A 113 -15.14 -14.16 -10.86
CA THR A 113 -14.17 -13.59 -11.81
C THR A 113 -12.85 -14.37 -11.77
N PRO A 114 -12.07 -14.35 -12.85
CA PRO A 114 -10.65 -14.65 -12.77
C PRO A 114 -9.96 -13.73 -11.77
N CYS A 115 -8.85 -14.18 -11.20
CA CYS A 115 -8.08 -13.39 -10.25
C CYS A 115 -7.09 -12.44 -10.96
N PHE A 116 -6.43 -11.57 -10.17
CA PHE A 116 -5.43 -10.64 -10.67
C PHE A 116 -4.27 -11.33 -11.41
N ASN A 117 -3.81 -12.50 -10.94
CA ASN A 117 -2.74 -13.25 -11.61
C ASN A 117 -3.18 -13.83 -12.97
N CYS A 118 -4.48 -14.09 -13.18
CA CYS A 118 -5.01 -14.48 -14.48
C CYS A 118 -5.12 -13.30 -15.45
N LEU A 119 -5.46 -12.12 -14.92
CA LEU A 119 -5.54 -10.87 -15.70
C LEU A 119 -4.13 -10.37 -16.08
N MET A 120 -3.17 -10.50 -15.18
CA MET A 120 -1.79 -10.03 -15.35
C MET A 120 -0.80 -11.17 -15.08
N PRO A 121 -0.72 -12.19 -15.98
CA PRO A 121 0.13 -13.37 -15.78
C PRO A 121 1.63 -13.03 -15.82
N GLN A 122 1.99 -11.94 -16.43
CA GLN A 122 3.34 -11.38 -16.44
C GLN A 122 3.28 -9.94 -15.91
N LEU A 123 3.97 -9.70 -14.80
CA LEU A 123 4.09 -8.35 -14.27
C LEU A 123 4.89 -7.49 -15.25
N PRO A 124 4.48 -6.25 -15.48
CA PRO A 124 5.24 -5.35 -16.34
C PRO A 124 6.68 -5.21 -15.84
N SER A 125 7.65 -5.44 -16.72
CA SER A 125 9.08 -5.23 -16.41
C SER A 125 9.46 -3.74 -16.35
N ILE A 126 8.53 -2.86 -16.68
CA ILE A 126 8.73 -1.41 -16.72
C ILE A 126 8.52 -0.88 -15.30
N ASN A 127 9.60 -0.47 -14.67
CA ASN A 127 9.62 0.15 -13.34
C ASN A 127 9.14 1.62 -13.34
N LEU A 128 8.12 1.95 -14.13
CA LEU A 128 7.46 3.24 -14.04
C LEU A 128 6.53 3.22 -12.83
N THR A 129 6.96 3.87 -11.76
CA THR A 129 6.16 4.04 -10.55
C THR A 129 5.67 5.49 -10.45
N CYS A 130 4.65 5.72 -9.65
CA CYS A 130 4.17 7.07 -9.35
C CYS A 130 5.29 7.98 -8.83
N ASP A 131 6.30 7.42 -8.18
CA ASP A 131 7.43 8.18 -7.63
C ASP A 131 8.46 8.56 -8.68
N THR A 132 8.65 7.74 -9.72
CA THR A 132 9.63 8.02 -10.79
C THR A 132 9.10 8.95 -11.87
N VAL A 133 7.82 8.85 -12.21
CA VAL A 133 7.22 9.62 -13.31
C VAL A 133 6.07 10.54 -12.88
N GLY A 134 5.66 10.46 -11.61
CA GLY A 134 4.56 11.25 -11.07
C GLY A 134 3.18 10.72 -11.47
N VAL A 135 2.14 11.39 -10.94
CA VAL A 135 0.74 11.19 -11.31
C VAL A 135 0.02 12.52 -11.30
N ILE A 136 -0.99 12.67 -12.14
CA ILE A 136 -1.88 13.83 -12.07
C ILE A 136 -3.11 13.49 -11.23
N GLN A 137 -3.55 14.46 -10.42
CA GLN A 137 -4.70 14.28 -9.52
C GLN A 137 -6.00 13.83 -10.23
N PRO A 138 -6.36 14.32 -11.42
CA PRO A 138 -7.52 13.83 -12.15
C PRO A 138 -7.53 12.32 -12.40
N ALA A 139 -6.38 11.71 -12.69
CA ALA A 139 -6.28 10.26 -12.89
C ALA A 139 -6.52 9.49 -11.58
N VAL A 140 -6.00 9.99 -10.46
CA VAL A 140 -6.27 9.46 -9.11
C VAL A 140 -7.76 9.55 -8.79
N THR A 141 -8.38 10.71 -9.03
CA THR A 141 -9.81 10.93 -8.78
C THR A 141 -10.69 10.00 -9.63
N MET A 142 -10.33 9.77 -10.90
CA MET A 142 -11.06 8.85 -11.77
C MET A 142 -11.00 7.42 -11.24
N THR A 143 -9.78 6.93 -10.89
CA THR A 143 -9.61 5.60 -10.32
C THR A 143 -10.43 5.41 -9.05
N THR A 144 -10.32 6.32 -8.10
CA THR A 144 -11.04 6.22 -6.83
C THR A 144 -12.55 6.31 -7.01
N SER A 145 -13.04 7.12 -7.95
CA SER A 145 -14.47 7.21 -8.29
C SER A 145 -15.00 5.88 -8.82
N LEU A 146 -14.26 5.23 -9.73
CA LEU A 146 -14.63 3.90 -10.25
C LEU A 146 -14.61 2.83 -9.16
N GLN A 147 -13.59 2.82 -8.30
CA GLN A 147 -13.51 1.90 -7.16
C GLN A 147 -14.70 2.08 -6.20
N LEU A 148 -15.03 3.32 -5.86
CA LEU A 148 -16.12 3.62 -4.92
C LEU A 148 -17.49 3.24 -5.49
N VAL A 149 -17.73 3.44 -6.79
CA VAL A 149 -18.98 3.01 -7.43
C VAL A 149 -19.15 1.50 -7.31
N ASP A 150 -18.11 0.72 -7.58
CA ASP A 150 -18.19 -0.73 -7.47
C ASP A 150 -18.29 -1.20 -6.02
N ALA A 151 -17.59 -0.53 -5.08
CA ALA A 151 -17.75 -0.77 -3.65
C ALA A 151 -19.18 -0.56 -3.18
N LEU A 152 -19.80 0.55 -3.56
CA LEU A 152 -21.19 0.84 -3.22
C LEU A 152 -22.14 -0.21 -3.80
N LYS A 153 -21.93 -0.66 -5.05
CA LYS A 153 -22.73 -1.73 -5.64
C LYS A 153 -22.61 -3.02 -4.84
N LEU A 154 -21.40 -3.47 -4.50
CA LEU A 154 -21.20 -4.68 -3.71
C LEU A 154 -21.88 -4.59 -2.33
N LEU A 155 -21.66 -3.49 -1.62
CA LEU A 155 -22.21 -3.28 -0.27
C LEU A 155 -23.75 -3.14 -0.26
N THR A 156 -24.36 -2.77 -1.38
CA THR A 156 -25.82 -2.65 -1.51
C THR A 156 -26.47 -3.82 -2.26
N GLY A 157 -25.71 -4.90 -2.54
CA GLY A 157 -26.21 -6.09 -3.22
C GLY A 157 -26.52 -5.89 -4.71
N ASN A 158 -25.97 -4.84 -5.32
CA ASN A 158 -26.12 -4.58 -6.75
C ASN A 158 -25.02 -5.27 -7.56
N LYS A 159 -25.33 -5.56 -8.84
CA LYS A 159 -24.38 -6.19 -9.75
C LYS A 159 -23.27 -5.23 -10.14
N VAL A 160 -22.03 -5.73 -10.04
CA VAL A 160 -20.83 -5.06 -10.54
C VAL A 160 -20.53 -5.51 -11.97
N ASN A 161 -20.04 -4.60 -12.78
CA ASN A 161 -19.55 -4.94 -14.11
C ASN A 161 -18.20 -5.66 -13.99
N LYS A 162 -18.14 -6.90 -14.50
CA LYS A 162 -16.90 -7.71 -14.47
C LYS A 162 -15.97 -7.32 -15.61
N HIS A 163 -15.55 -6.07 -15.62
CA HIS A 163 -14.70 -5.49 -16.64
C HIS A 163 -13.38 -4.99 -16.03
N PHE A 164 -12.34 -5.03 -16.84
CA PHE A 164 -11.13 -4.26 -16.62
C PHE A 164 -11.31 -2.92 -17.33
N THR A 165 -11.10 -1.85 -16.61
CA THR A 165 -11.15 -0.49 -17.12
C THR A 165 -9.73 0.07 -17.21
N TYR A 166 -9.39 0.64 -18.35
CA TYR A 166 -8.14 1.36 -18.60
C TYR A 166 -8.45 2.66 -19.32
N GLY A 167 -7.75 3.71 -18.96
CA GLY A 167 -7.87 4.97 -19.68
C GLY A 167 -6.69 5.90 -19.45
N ASP A 168 -6.67 6.95 -20.24
CA ASP A 168 -5.75 8.08 -20.09
C ASP A 168 -6.59 9.37 -20.05
N ILE A 169 -6.58 10.02 -18.88
CA ILE A 169 -7.37 11.22 -18.67
C ILE A 169 -6.87 12.42 -19.47
N TRP A 170 -5.61 12.41 -19.90
CA TRP A 170 -5.00 13.49 -20.68
C TRP A 170 -5.44 13.44 -22.14
N THR A 171 -5.50 12.25 -22.73
CA THR A 171 -5.96 12.05 -24.10
C THR A 171 -7.49 11.89 -24.21
N GLY A 172 -8.16 11.61 -23.09
CA GLY A 172 -9.60 11.31 -23.05
C GLY A 172 -9.94 9.87 -23.41
N ASP A 173 -8.94 8.99 -23.47
CA ASP A 173 -9.16 7.58 -23.76
C ASP A 173 -9.81 6.86 -22.59
N HIS A 174 -10.77 6.01 -22.89
CA HIS A 174 -11.45 5.16 -21.92
C HIS A 174 -11.87 3.84 -22.55
N TYR A 175 -11.33 2.75 -22.06
CA TYR A 175 -11.57 1.41 -22.56
C TYR A 175 -12.05 0.50 -21.45
N THR A 176 -13.03 -0.35 -21.78
CA THR A 176 -13.50 -1.41 -20.87
C THR A 176 -13.55 -2.72 -21.62
N PHE A 177 -13.08 -3.80 -21.02
CA PHE A 177 -13.18 -5.13 -21.60
C PHE A 177 -13.45 -6.19 -20.53
N GLY A 178 -14.29 -7.17 -20.88
CA GLY A 178 -14.54 -8.32 -20.01
C GLY A 178 -13.35 -9.24 -19.96
N PHE A 179 -12.96 -9.70 -18.77
CA PHE A 179 -11.83 -10.58 -18.57
C PHE A 179 -12.21 -11.98 -18.08
N SER A 180 -13.48 -12.35 -18.10
CA SER A 180 -13.95 -13.66 -17.65
C SER A 180 -13.29 -14.85 -18.39
N ARG A 181 -12.91 -14.65 -19.65
CA ARG A 181 -12.24 -15.68 -20.46
C ARG A 181 -10.75 -15.86 -20.13
N MET A 182 -10.19 -15.03 -19.28
CA MET A 182 -8.78 -15.09 -18.87
C MET A 182 -8.55 -16.06 -17.72
N GLN A 183 -9.59 -16.70 -17.21
CA GLN A 183 -9.46 -17.70 -16.14
C GLN A 183 -8.60 -18.86 -16.61
N ASN A 184 -7.58 -19.16 -15.81
CA ASN A 184 -6.69 -20.29 -16.01
C ASN A 184 -6.99 -21.37 -14.97
N GLU A 185 -7.31 -22.59 -15.42
CA GLU A 185 -7.60 -23.73 -14.54
C GLU A 185 -6.41 -24.14 -13.68
N ASP A 186 -5.18 -23.89 -14.15
CA ASP A 186 -3.93 -24.15 -13.43
C ASP A 186 -3.49 -23.00 -12.53
N CYS A 187 -4.27 -21.91 -12.45
CA CYS A 187 -3.93 -20.77 -11.63
C CYS A 187 -3.78 -21.14 -10.15
N LYS A 188 -2.67 -20.73 -9.55
CA LYS A 188 -2.36 -21.03 -8.14
C LYS A 188 -3.21 -20.25 -7.15
N THR A 189 -4.01 -19.30 -7.61
CA THR A 189 -4.93 -18.51 -6.78
C THR A 189 -6.40 -18.87 -7.00
N CYS A 190 -6.88 -18.89 -8.26
CA CYS A 190 -8.30 -19.12 -8.57
C CYS A 190 -8.57 -20.36 -9.44
N GLY A 191 -7.57 -21.21 -9.69
CA GLY A 191 -7.71 -22.44 -10.45
C GLY A 191 -8.27 -23.59 -9.63
N ASN A 192 -8.23 -24.81 -10.22
CA ASN A 192 -8.82 -26.01 -9.62
C ASN A 192 -8.07 -26.52 -8.37
N ALA A 193 -6.78 -26.19 -8.22
CA ALA A 193 -5.94 -26.59 -7.07
C ALA A 193 -5.15 -25.39 -6.54
N PRO A 194 -5.78 -24.43 -5.87
CA PRO A 194 -5.11 -23.21 -5.41
C PRO A 194 -4.13 -23.50 -4.27
N THR A 195 -2.97 -22.88 -4.32
CA THR A 195 -1.90 -23.02 -3.31
C THR A 195 -1.56 -21.67 -2.64
N TYR A 196 -2.05 -20.56 -3.18
CA TYR A 196 -1.87 -19.20 -2.64
C TYR A 196 -0.41 -18.88 -2.32
N PRO A 197 0.50 -18.90 -3.30
CA PRO A 197 1.95 -18.84 -3.06
C PRO A 197 2.41 -17.56 -2.37
N HIS A 198 1.71 -16.45 -2.59
CA HIS A 198 2.10 -15.15 -2.02
C HIS A 198 1.77 -15.01 -0.53
N LEU A 199 0.95 -15.91 0.05
CA LEU A 199 0.70 -15.94 1.50
C LEU A 199 1.85 -16.59 2.28
N ASN A 200 2.66 -17.42 1.61
CA ASN A 200 3.77 -18.17 2.22
C ASN A 200 5.11 -17.43 2.11
N GLN A 201 5.12 -16.19 1.62
CA GLN A 201 6.34 -15.41 1.58
C GLN A 201 6.81 -15.15 3.01
N HIS A 202 7.98 -15.70 3.34
CA HIS A 202 8.62 -15.50 4.64
C HIS A 202 8.73 -13.98 4.91
N GLN A 203 8.35 -13.57 6.10
CA GLN A 203 8.59 -12.22 6.58
C GLN A 203 10.11 -12.01 6.62
N GLN A 204 10.63 -11.33 5.63
CA GLN A 204 11.99 -10.82 5.71
C GLN A 204 11.97 -9.57 6.59
N ASP A 205 12.96 -9.44 7.49
CA ASP A 205 13.12 -8.26 8.33
C ASP A 205 13.43 -6.99 7.52
N TYR A 206 13.56 -7.14 6.22
CA TYR A 206 13.79 -6.05 5.27
C TYR A 206 13.00 -6.25 3.99
N ALA A 207 12.58 -5.17 3.37
CA ALA A 207 11.96 -5.12 2.06
C ALA A 207 12.44 -3.88 1.29
N THR A 208 12.72 -4.05 0.00
CA THR A 208 12.97 -2.90 -0.88
C THR A 208 11.63 -2.35 -1.33
N LEU A 209 11.41 -1.07 -1.09
CA LEU A 209 10.20 -0.40 -1.57
C LEU A 209 10.45 0.04 -3.02
N CYS A 210 9.77 -0.64 -3.96
CA CYS A 210 9.91 -0.38 -5.38
C CYS A 210 9.68 1.10 -5.72
N GLY A 211 10.61 1.67 -6.52
CA GLY A 211 10.48 3.03 -7.04
C GLY A 211 10.89 4.16 -6.10
N ARG A 212 11.48 3.89 -4.93
CA ARG A 212 11.71 4.92 -3.90
C ARG A 212 13.12 5.03 -3.36
N ASP A 213 14.10 4.35 -3.91
CA ASP A 213 15.43 4.29 -3.28
C ASP A 213 15.33 4.16 -1.74
N THR A 214 14.47 3.24 -1.28
CA THR A 214 14.14 3.08 0.13
C THR A 214 14.12 1.60 0.49
N VAL A 215 14.80 1.27 1.57
CA VAL A 215 14.74 -0.06 2.18
C VAL A 215 13.98 0.05 3.49
N GLN A 216 13.00 -0.82 3.67
CA GLN A 216 12.36 -1.05 4.95
C GLN A 216 13.18 -2.07 5.74
N TYR A 217 13.44 -1.77 7.01
CA TYR A 217 14.10 -2.65 7.96
C TYR A 217 13.26 -2.74 9.23
N LYS A 218 13.14 -3.92 9.82
CA LYS A 218 12.39 -4.14 11.06
C LYS A 218 13.34 -4.68 12.13
N ASN A 219 13.30 -4.03 13.29
CA ASN A 219 13.96 -4.50 14.50
C ASN A 219 13.11 -4.09 15.71
N ALA A 220 12.40 -5.06 16.29
CA ALA A 220 11.50 -4.83 17.42
C ALA A 220 12.23 -4.49 18.72
N ASP A 221 13.54 -4.78 18.81
CA ASP A 221 14.33 -4.52 20.03
C ASP A 221 14.68 -3.02 20.20
N ILE A 222 14.52 -2.24 19.11
CA ILE A 222 14.80 -0.81 19.14
C ILE A 222 13.51 -0.05 19.44
N SER A 223 13.25 0.19 20.72
CA SER A 223 12.14 1.06 21.13
C SER A 223 12.43 2.54 20.77
N GLN A 224 11.38 3.35 20.74
CA GLN A 224 11.53 4.80 20.51
C GLN A 224 12.42 5.45 21.57
N GLU A 225 12.36 5.02 22.81
CA GLU A 225 13.20 5.52 23.91
C GLU A 225 14.67 5.21 23.71
N ILE A 226 14.99 3.99 23.29
CA ILE A 226 16.38 3.58 22.96
C ILE A 226 16.89 4.43 21.81
N LEU A 227 16.09 4.63 20.76
CA LEU A 227 16.44 5.45 19.62
C LEU A 227 16.71 6.90 20.03
N LEU A 228 15.81 7.54 20.77
CA LEU A 228 15.95 8.93 21.19
C LEU A 228 17.21 9.11 22.07
N SER A 229 17.43 8.21 23.04
CA SER A 229 18.63 8.23 23.88
C SER A 229 19.92 8.09 23.07
N PHE A 230 19.90 7.29 22.01
CA PHE A 230 21.02 7.15 21.09
C PHE A 230 21.25 8.44 20.29
N LEU A 231 20.21 9.04 19.71
CA LEU A 231 20.30 10.25 18.90
C LEU A 231 20.82 11.44 19.73
N GLU A 232 20.33 11.60 20.95
CA GLU A 232 20.79 12.65 21.89
C GLU A 232 22.25 12.47 22.28
N ARG A 233 22.65 11.25 22.63
CA ARG A 233 24.03 10.93 23.03
C ARG A 233 25.04 11.18 21.90
N ASN A 234 24.62 10.99 20.64
CA ASN A 234 25.45 11.20 19.47
C ASN A 234 25.25 12.58 18.82
N HIS A 235 24.49 13.51 19.45
CA HIS A 235 24.20 14.85 18.95
C HIS A 235 23.57 14.87 17.54
N ILE A 236 22.77 13.85 17.21
CA ILE A 236 22.07 13.76 15.92
C ILE A 236 20.76 14.54 16.04
N GLN A 237 20.56 15.51 15.16
CA GLN A 237 19.30 16.26 15.11
C GLN A 237 18.17 15.38 14.58
N TYR A 238 17.01 15.47 15.23
CA TYR A 238 15.82 14.70 14.86
C TYR A 238 14.53 15.51 15.03
N ARG A 239 13.48 15.02 14.39
CA ARG A 239 12.08 15.40 14.66
C ARG A 239 11.35 14.16 15.13
N THR A 240 10.54 14.29 16.16
CA THR A 240 9.79 13.16 16.72
C THR A 240 8.38 13.54 17.10
N ASN A 241 7.48 12.57 17.06
CA ASN A 241 6.15 12.62 17.62
C ASN A 241 5.75 11.23 18.16
N LEU A 242 4.48 11.04 18.54
CA LEU A 242 3.98 9.77 19.08
C LEU A 242 4.11 8.56 18.13
N TYR A 243 4.24 8.80 16.83
CA TYR A 243 4.18 7.77 15.80
C TYR A 243 5.54 7.43 15.21
N MET A 244 6.42 8.42 15.12
CA MET A 244 7.70 8.24 14.45
C MET A 244 8.76 9.26 14.87
N THR A 245 10.00 8.90 14.60
CA THR A 245 11.18 9.75 14.72
C THR A 245 11.89 9.83 13.37
N MET A 246 12.16 11.04 12.90
CA MET A 246 12.87 11.28 11.65
C MET A 246 14.20 11.95 11.92
N PHE A 247 15.28 11.42 11.33
CA PHE A 247 16.64 11.95 11.47
C PHE A 247 17.48 11.66 10.22
N ARG A 248 18.65 12.28 10.14
CA ARG A 248 19.63 11.98 9.11
C ARG A 248 20.85 11.31 9.75
N PHE A 249 21.32 10.25 9.09
CA PHE A 249 22.57 9.59 9.44
C PHE A 249 23.38 9.40 8.17
N ARG A 250 24.58 10.01 8.13
CA ARG A 250 25.36 10.17 6.90
C ARG A 250 24.50 10.84 5.80
N GLU A 251 24.52 10.29 4.58
CA GLU A 251 23.71 10.75 3.44
C GLU A 251 22.25 10.28 3.49
N HIS A 252 21.95 9.33 4.38
CA HIS A 252 20.62 8.69 4.43
C HIS A 252 19.66 9.42 5.36
N ARG A 253 18.42 9.57 4.91
CA ARG A 253 17.32 9.96 5.77
C ARG A 253 16.67 8.70 6.32
N ILE A 254 16.47 8.65 7.62
CA ILE A 254 15.88 7.52 8.32
C ILE A 254 14.60 7.98 8.99
N VAL A 255 13.56 7.17 8.85
CA VAL A 255 12.30 7.33 9.56
C VAL A 255 12.06 6.07 10.36
N ALA A 256 12.04 6.21 11.67
CA ALA A 256 11.78 5.14 12.61
C ALA A 256 10.37 5.27 13.18
N PHE A 257 9.57 4.23 13.06
CA PHE A 257 8.24 4.14 13.65
C PHE A 257 8.32 3.51 15.05
N SER A 258 7.36 3.86 15.91
CA SER A 258 7.33 3.41 17.30
C SER A 258 7.31 1.87 17.45
N GLY A 259 6.88 1.11 16.42
CA GLY A 259 6.89 -0.35 16.38
C GLY A 259 8.20 -1.00 15.92
N GLY A 260 9.34 -0.28 15.91
CA GLY A 260 10.64 -0.84 15.51
C GLY A 260 10.81 -1.04 14.00
N ARG A 261 9.98 -0.39 13.18
CA ARG A 261 10.09 -0.35 11.73
C ARG A 261 10.83 0.90 11.30
N PHE A 262 11.81 0.73 10.39
CA PHE A 262 12.64 1.80 9.86
C PHE A 262 12.50 1.89 8.35
N LEU A 263 12.38 3.10 7.82
CA LEU A 263 12.52 3.40 6.40
C LEU A 263 13.83 4.13 6.17
N ILE A 264 14.72 3.53 5.38
CA ILE A 264 16.06 4.05 5.08
C ILE A 264 16.03 4.53 3.63
N HIS A 265 16.02 5.84 3.45
CA HIS A 265 15.98 6.47 2.13
C HIS A 265 17.40 6.72 1.60
N GLY A 266 17.52 6.67 0.26
CA GLY A 266 18.79 6.88 -0.45
C GLY A 266 19.55 5.58 -0.71
N THR A 267 18.89 4.43 -0.61
CA THR A 267 19.44 3.12 -1.02
C THR A 267 18.34 2.17 -1.45
N THR A 268 18.65 1.36 -2.45
CA THR A 268 17.82 0.22 -2.91
C THR A 268 18.41 -1.11 -2.47
N GLU A 269 19.60 -1.10 -1.86
CA GLU A 269 20.32 -2.31 -1.50
C GLU A 269 20.06 -2.69 -0.03
N PRO A 270 19.35 -3.80 0.26
CA PRO A 270 19.10 -4.24 1.62
C PRO A 270 20.36 -4.42 2.45
N LYS A 271 21.43 -4.93 1.84
CA LYS A 271 22.73 -5.14 2.54
C LYS A 271 23.30 -3.84 3.07
N LYS A 272 23.24 -2.74 2.28
CA LYS A 272 23.71 -1.41 2.73
C LYS A 272 22.85 -0.89 3.87
N ALA A 273 21.54 -1.05 3.76
CA ALA A 273 20.62 -0.63 4.82
C ALA A 273 20.87 -1.37 6.13
N ILE A 274 21.04 -2.69 6.08
CA ILE A 274 21.38 -3.52 7.24
C ILE A 274 22.73 -3.08 7.85
N GLN A 275 23.77 -2.87 7.03
CA GLN A 275 25.06 -2.37 7.52
C GLN A 275 24.94 -1.01 8.21
N LEU A 276 24.10 -0.11 7.64
CA LEU A 276 23.84 1.19 8.24
C LEU A 276 23.18 1.05 9.62
N MET A 277 22.21 0.16 9.75
CA MET A 277 21.53 -0.11 11.01
C MET A 277 22.47 -0.74 12.06
N HIS A 278 23.35 -1.66 11.64
CA HIS A 278 24.41 -2.18 12.52
C HIS A 278 25.43 -1.11 12.95
N GLN A 279 25.71 -0.11 12.12
CA GLN A 279 26.58 1.01 12.52
C GLN A 279 25.88 1.98 13.47
N LEU A 280 24.56 2.04 13.44
CA LEU A 280 23.76 2.86 14.34
C LEU A 280 23.59 2.21 15.71
N PHE A 281 23.32 0.90 15.75
CA PHE A 281 22.86 0.22 16.95
C PHE A 281 23.65 -1.03 17.35
N GLY A 282 24.55 -1.50 16.48
CA GLY A 282 25.42 -2.68 16.69
C GLY A 282 26.77 -2.31 17.25
#